data_72f07c3c94f325f7e713de2de56ac6e6
#
_entry.id   72f07c3c94f325f7e713de2de56ac6e6
#
_cell.length_a   1.000
_cell.length_b   1.000
_cell.length_c   1.000
_cell.angle_alpha   90.00
_cell.angle_beta   90.00
_cell.angle_gamma   90.00
#
_symmetry.space_group_name_H-M   'P 1'
#
loop_
_entity.id
_entity.type
_entity.pdbx_description
1 polymer ?
#
loop_
_entity_poly.entity_id
_entity_poly.type
_entity_poly.pdbx_seq_one_letter_code
_entity_poly.pdbx_strand_id
1 'polypeptide(L)'
;TPPPAPATTTPATPTAVAVGTGLGAKHNILIKDVPTLEQVSKIQAIVLDKTGTLTDGKPKVTDIATADGFDADEALRLVGAAEVKSSHPLAGAVLDEIKARGLTLPESVDKFENLSGLGVKAIVDGKSILIGTTKLMKDSNIALGTLEQKINEFLERGETIXXXXVIGAQDPIKPNAVKAVERLKALGIEIAMITGDNKMTAEKVASQIGIERVFAEVMPADKASYVKKLQQEGKFTAMVGDGVNDAPALAQADVGIAIGAGTDVAIETANVVLMKSDPLDILRAITLSKATVRKMKQNLFWASIYNILAIPVAGGILYPSFGIMLRPEFAALLMSISSIIVATNAVLLKRVEKDLITI
;
A
#
# COMPACT_ATOMS: atom_id res chain seq x y z
N THR A 1 16.80 26.86 -45.47
CA THR A 1 16.85 25.81 -44.46
C THR A 1 15.98 26.25 -43.28
N PRO A 2 15.06 25.41 -42.79
CA PRO A 2 14.26 25.78 -41.65
C PRO A 2 15.19 25.99 -40.43
N PRO A 3 14.85 26.92 -39.53
CA PRO A 3 15.66 27.13 -38.33
C PRO A 3 15.70 25.84 -37.49
N PRO A 4 16.84 25.53 -36.86
CA PRO A 4 16.94 24.33 -36.04
C PRO A 4 15.90 24.41 -34.89
N ALA A 5 15.21 23.33 -34.65
CA ALA A 5 14.24 23.24 -33.58
C ALA A 5 14.92 23.63 -32.25
N PRO A 6 14.23 24.35 -31.37
CA PRO A 6 14.86 24.78 -30.12
C PRO A 6 15.26 23.56 -29.28
N ALA A 7 16.57 23.39 -29.15
CA ALA A 7 17.18 22.27 -28.43
C ALA A 7 17.07 22.39 -26.89
N THR A 8 16.26 23.33 -26.41
CA THR A 8 16.36 23.79 -25.00
C THR A 8 15.36 23.19 -24.02
N THR A 9 14.34 22.46 -24.50
CA THR A 9 13.38 21.81 -23.57
C THR A 9 13.80 20.40 -23.19
N THR A 10 14.78 19.82 -23.88
CA THR A 10 15.15 18.43 -23.76
C THR A 10 15.88 18.05 -22.45
N PRO A 11 16.79 18.86 -21.88
CA PRO A 11 17.46 18.45 -20.63
C PRO A 11 16.76 18.86 -19.33
N ALA A 12 15.80 19.77 -19.39
CA ALA A 12 15.20 20.37 -18.18
C ALA A 12 14.38 19.37 -17.36
N THR A 13 13.52 18.61 -18.01
CA THR A 13 12.65 17.60 -17.39
C THR A 13 13.42 16.31 -17.10
N PRO A 14 14.15 15.72 -18.07
CA PRO A 14 14.90 14.49 -17.82
C PRO A 14 15.86 14.56 -16.64
N THR A 15 16.57 15.67 -16.45
CA THR A 15 17.54 15.79 -15.33
C THR A 15 16.85 15.72 -13.97
N ALA A 16 15.73 16.45 -13.78
CA ALA A 16 14.98 16.43 -12.52
C ALA A 16 14.38 15.03 -12.27
N VAL A 17 13.87 14.38 -13.32
CA VAL A 17 13.33 13.01 -13.25
C VAL A 17 14.43 12.03 -12.86
N ALA A 18 15.59 12.07 -13.53
CA ALA A 18 16.70 11.15 -13.25
C ALA A 18 17.17 11.28 -11.79
N VAL A 19 17.28 12.50 -11.27
CA VAL A 19 17.63 12.71 -9.87
C VAL A 19 16.52 12.21 -8.94
N GLY A 20 15.26 12.50 -9.26
CA GLY A 20 14.10 12.08 -8.46
C GLY A 20 13.94 10.56 -8.40
N THR A 21 13.96 9.89 -9.57
CA THR A 21 13.83 8.43 -9.62
C THR A 21 15.04 7.73 -9.00
N GLY A 22 16.24 8.29 -9.19
CA GLY A 22 17.47 7.79 -8.54
C GLY A 22 17.39 7.88 -7.03
N LEU A 23 16.86 9.01 -6.51
CA LEU A 23 16.64 9.18 -5.07
C LEU A 23 15.54 8.22 -4.56
N GLY A 24 14.48 8.02 -5.34
CA GLY A 24 13.45 7.02 -5.05
C GLY A 24 14.04 5.62 -4.91
N ALA A 25 14.79 5.18 -5.90
CA ALA A 25 15.43 3.86 -5.91
C ALA A 25 16.36 3.67 -4.69
N LYS A 26 17.11 4.71 -4.32
CA LYS A 26 17.95 4.70 -3.11
C LYS A 26 17.15 4.46 -1.83
N HIS A 27 15.90 4.91 -1.80
CA HIS A 27 14.99 4.72 -0.66
C HIS A 27 14.00 3.56 -0.88
N ASN A 28 14.28 2.65 -1.83
CA ASN A 28 13.47 1.46 -2.12
C ASN A 28 12.07 1.81 -2.66
N ILE A 29 11.97 2.95 -3.34
CA ILE A 29 10.74 3.41 -4.00
C ILE A 29 11.00 3.39 -5.52
N LEU A 30 10.32 2.51 -6.24
CA LEU A 30 10.44 2.41 -7.69
C LEU A 30 9.22 3.07 -8.35
N ILE A 31 9.46 4.03 -9.21
CA ILE A 31 8.43 4.77 -9.94
C ILE A 31 8.58 4.41 -11.42
N LYS A 32 7.51 3.92 -12.01
CA LYS A 32 7.52 3.30 -13.33
C LYS A 32 7.94 4.27 -14.45
N ASP A 33 7.40 5.48 -14.42
CA ASP A 33 7.62 6.46 -15.49
C ASP A 33 7.37 7.90 -15.05
N VAL A 34 7.63 8.85 -15.93
CA VAL A 34 7.46 10.28 -15.66
C VAL A 34 5.98 10.67 -15.39
N PRO A 35 5.01 10.21 -16.20
CA PRO A 35 3.60 10.47 -15.88
C PRO A 35 3.21 10.02 -14.48
N THR A 36 3.72 8.89 -14.00
CA THR A 36 3.47 8.38 -12.65
C THR A 36 3.90 9.39 -11.58
N LEU A 37 5.08 10.03 -11.75
CA LEU A 37 5.53 11.08 -10.82
C LEU A 37 4.50 12.21 -10.70
N GLU A 38 3.96 12.64 -11.84
CA GLU A 38 2.93 13.69 -11.85
C GLU A 38 1.63 13.22 -11.21
N GLN A 39 1.21 12.00 -11.51
CA GLN A 39 -0.01 11.40 -10.96
C GLN A 39 0.08 11.28 -9.43
N VAL A 40 1.19 10.73 -8.92
CA VAL A 40 1.42 10.59 -7.46
C VAL A 40 1.35 11.96 -6.77
N SER A 41 1.86 13.01 -7.41
CA SER A 41 1.84 14.36 -6.82
C SER A 41 0.42 14.94 -6.68
N LYS A 42 -0.56 14.40 -7.41
CA LYS A 42 -1.95 14.87 -7.46
C LYS A 42 -2.90 14.08 -6.54
N ILE A 43 -2.45 13.03 -5.88
CA ILE A 43 -3.30 12.16 -5.05
C ILE A 43 -4.08 12.97 -4.02
N GLN A 44 -5.40 12.74 -3.97
CA GLN A 44 -6.35 13.39 -3.07
C GLN A 44 -7.03 12.38 -2.14
N ALA A 45 -7.11 11.12 -2.56
CA ALA A 45 -7.66 10.04 -1.74
C ALA A 45 -6.80 8.78 -1.89
N ILE A 46 -6.67 8.01 -0.83
CA ILE A 46 -5.94 6.73 -0.84
C ILE A 46 -6.85 5.65 -0.25
N VAL A 47 -7.01 4.56 -0.98
CA VAL A 47 -7.61 3.32 -0.47
C VAL A 47 -6.46 2.42 -0.05
N LEU A 48 -6.40 2.06 1.22
CA LEU A 48 -5.38 1.17 1.79
C LEU A 48 -5.99 -0.20 2.01
N ASP A 49 -5.42 -1.24 1.43
CA ASP A 49 -5.78 -2.58 1.84
C ASP A 49 -5.36 -2.78 3.30
N LYS A 50 -6.08 -3.61 4.04
CA LYS A 50 -5.70 -3.92 5.43
C LYS A 50 -4.53 -4.89 5.47
N THR A 51 -4.72 -6.08 4.89
CA THR A 51 -3.84 -7.24 5.07
C THR A 51 -2.54 -7.09 4.29
N GLY A 52 -1.39 -7.19 4.97
CA GLY A 52 -0.09 -7.03 4.32
C GLY A 52 0.29 -5.59 4.04
N THR A 53 -0.66 -4.64 4.11
CA THR A 53 -0.45 -3.21 3.86
C THR A 53 -0.38 -2.43 5.17
N LEU A 54 -1.49 -2.35 5.91
CA LEU A 54 -1.55 -1.72 7.23
C LEU A 54 -1.16 -2.68 8.35
N THR A 55 -1.28 -3.98 8.09
CA THR A 55 -0.92 -5.06 9.00
C THR A 55 0.19 -5.91 8.40
N ASP A 56 0.77 -6.79 9.20
CA ASP A 56 1.90 -7.65 8.77
C ASP A 56 1.50 -8.69 7.72
N GLY A 57 0.21 -9.02 7.61
CA GLY A 57 -0.27 -10.09 6.74
C GLY A 57 0.01 -11.49 7.31
N LYS A 58 0.35 -11.56 8.58
CA LYS A 58 0.69 -12.79 9.30
C LYS A 58 -0.09 -12.82 10.62
N PRO A 59 -1.32 -13.35 10.60
CA PRO A 59 -2.09 -13.47 11.83
C PRO A 59 -1.33 -14.22 12.92
N LYS A 60 -1.55 -13.83 14.17
CA LYS A 60 -1.01 -14.52 15.35
C LYS A 60 -2.18 -14.87 16.27
N VAL A 61 -2.11 -16.02 16.90
CA VAL A 61 -3.07 -16.39 17.93
C VAL A 61 -2.90 -15.42 19.10
N THR A 62 -3.99 -14.82 19.54
CA THR A 62 -4.00 -13.88 20.66
C THR A 62 -4.62 -14.49 21.90
N ASP A 63 -5.65 -15.31 21.72
CA ASP A 63 -6.40 -15.92 22.80
C ASP A 63 -6.92 -17.28 22.40
N ILE A 64 -7.07 -18.15 23.39
CA ILE A 64 -7.67 -19.47 23.22
C ILE A 64 -8.67 -19.65 24.37
N ALA A 65 -9.92 -19.94 24.04
CA ALA A 65 -10.95 -20.26 25.03
C ALA A 65 -11.55 -21.64 24.71
N THR A 66 -11.63 -22.48 25.75
CA THR A 66 -12.21 -23.82 25.64
C THR A 66 -13.50 -23.89 26.47
N ALA A 67 -14.36 -24.82 26.14
CA ALA A 67 -15.51 -25.12 26.98
C ALA A 67 -15.04 -25.82 28.25
N ASP A 68 -15.85 -25.78 29.29
CA ASP A 68 -15.53 -26.40 30.58
C ASP A 68 -15.22 -27.90 30.41
N GLY A 69 -14.12 -28.32 31.00
CA GLY A 69 -13.69 -29.72 30.96
C GLY A 69 -12.77 -30.08 29.80
N PHE A 70 -12.45 -29.14 28.91
CA PHE A 70 -11.54 -29.38 27.78
C PHE A 70 -10.19 -28.69 28.01
N ASP A 71 -9.12 -29.43 27.78
CA ASP A 71 -7.75 -28.91 27.86
C ASP A 71 -7.42 -28.11 26.62
N ALA A 72 -6.91 -26.89 26.81
CA ALA A 72 -6.61 -25.97 25.71
C ALA A 72 -5.48 -26.48 24.79
N ASP A 73 -4.45 -27.09 25.37
CA ASP A 73 -3.32 -27.60 24.59
C ASP A 73 -3.71 -28.84 23.79
N GLU A 74 -4.55 -29.73 24.36
CA GLU A 74 -5.08 -30.87 23.61
C GLU A 74 -5.97 -30.39 22.46
N ALA A 75 -6.87 -29.45 22.72
CA ALA A 75 -7.74 -28.87 21.68
C ALA A 75 -6.89 -28.24 20.57
N LEU A 76 -5.87 -27.48 20.94
CA LEU A 76 -4.98 -26.81 19.98
C LEU A 76 -4.22 -27.83 19.11
N ARG A 77 -3.74 -28.96 19.70
CA ARG A 77 -3.07 -30.03 18.96
C ARG A 77 -3.98 -30.68 17.92
N LEU A 78 -5.24 -30.95 18.29
CA LEU A 78 -6.23 -31.55 17.39
C LEU A 78 -6.58 -30.59 16.24
N VAL A 79 -6.79 -29.29 16.53
CA VAL A 79 -7.03 -28.25 15.53
C VAL A 79 -5.83 -28.14 14.61
N GLY A 80 -4.62 -28.10 15.17
CA GLY A 80 -3.39 -28.00 14.40
C GLY A 80 -3.20 -29.16 13.41
N ALA A 81 -3.49 -30.40 13.84
CA ALA A 81 -3.40 -31.56 12.97
C ALA A 81 -4.33 -31.42 11.74
N ALA A 82 -5.55 -30.91 11.95
CA ALA A 82 -6.48 -30.64 10.85
C ALA A 82 -5.97 -29.49 9.97
N GLU A 83 -5.42 -28.42 10.56
CA GLU A 83 -4.97 -27.23 9.85
C GLU A 83 -3.69 -27.45 9.03
N VAL A 84 -2.90 -28.49 9.29
CA VAL A 84 -1.74 -28.84 8.45
C VAL A 84 -2.16 -29.00 6.96
N LYS A 85 -3.38 -29.46 6.72
CA LYS A 85 -3.92 -29.67 5.36
C LYS A 85 -4.70 -28.47 4.83
N SER A 86 -4.83 -27.39 5.63
CA SER A 86 -5.61 -26.21 5.29
C SER A 86 -4.73 -25.17 4.60
N SER A 87 -5.28 -24.49 3.61
CA SER A 87 -4.63 -23.33 2.96
C SER A 87 -5.08 -21.99 3.56
N HIS A 88 -5.85 -22.02 4.65
CA HIS A 88 -6.37 -20.80 5.27
C HIS A 88 -5.24 -20.04 5.99
N PRO A 89 -5.20 -18.69 5.91
CA PRO A 89 -4.15 -17.91 6.59
C PRO A 89 -4.04 -18.16 8.10
N LEU A 90 -5.16 -18.45 8.76
CA LEU A 90 -5.16 -18.74 10.21
C LEU A 90 -4.52 -20.08 10.55
N ALA A 91 -4.43 -21.01 9.59
CA ALA A 91 -3.76 -22.29 9.81
C ALA A 91 -2.30 -22.08 10.23
N GLY A 92 -1.61 -21.16 9.53
CA GLY A 92 -0.22 -20.81 9.89
C GLY A 92 -0.11 -20.28 11.32
N ALA A 93 -1.02 -19.40 11.72
CA ALA A 93 -1.05 -18.84 13.08
C ALA A 93 -1.19 -19.94 14.15
N VAL A 94 -2.10 -20.90 13.91
CA VAL A 94 -2.32 -22.04 14.84
C VAL A 94 -1.07 -22.91 14.93
N LEU A 95 -0.45 -23.23 13.78
CA LEU A 95 0.75 -24.07 13.75
C LEU A 95 1.94 -23.38 14.41
N ASP A 96 2.09 -22.06 14.26
CA ASP A 96 3.15 -21.30 14.91
C ASP A 96 2.93 -21.27 16.44
N GLU A 97 1.69 -21.13 16.90
CA GLU A 97 1.35 -21.18 18.31
C GLU A 97 1.68 -22.55 18.93
N ILE A 98 1.37 -23.65 18.20
CA ILE A 98 1.70 -25.02 18.62
C ILE A 98 3.21 -25.17 18.80
N LYS A 99 3.99 -24.69 17.84
CA LYS A 99 5.46 -24.72 17.92
C LYS A 99 5.96 -23.89 19.11
N ALA A 100 5.40 -22.71 19.31
CA ALA A 100 5.79 -21.81 20.41
C ALA A 100 5.55 -22.45 21.78
N ARG A 101 4.49 -23.27 21.92
CA ARG A 101 4.18 -24.01 23.15
C ARG A 101 4.94 -25.33 23.27
N GLY A 102 5.70 -25.73 22.26
CA GLY A 102 6.41 -27.00 22.25
C GLY A 102 5.49 -28.22 22.17
N LEU A 103 4.29 -28.06 21.61
CA LEU A 103 3.31 -29.13 21.50
C LEU A 103 3.58 -30.00 20.26
N THR A 104 3.34 -31.30 20.39
CA THR A 104 3.51 -32.27 19.31
C THR A 104 2.16 -32.55 18.64
N LEU A 105 2.11 -32.49 17.33
CA LEU A 105 0.89 -32.77 16.57
C LEU A 105 0.57 -34.29 16.60
N PRO A 106 -0.73 -34.65 16.61
CA PRO A 106 -1.15 -36.03 16.37
C PRO A 106 -0.64 -36.58 15.03
N GLU A 107 -0.32 -37.86 14.99
CA GLU A 107 0.28 -38.50 13.83
C GLU A 107 -0.71 -38.79 12.69
N SER A 108 -2.00 -38.98 13.00
CA SER A 108 -2.98 -39.39 11.99
C SER A 108 -4.11 -38.39 11.83
N VAL A 109 -4.37 -38.05 10.58
CA VAL A 109 -5.58 -37.34 10.17
C VAL A 109 -6.28 -38.27 9.18
N ASP A 110 -7.29 -38.99 9.66
CA ASP A 110 -7.97 -40.07 8.92
C ASP A 110 -8.85 -39.57 7.79
N LYS A 111 -9.55 -38.44 8.02
CA LYS A 111 -10.40 -37.78 7.03
C LYS A 111 -10.22 -36.28 7.12
N PHE A 112 -10.26 -35.62 5.97
CA PHE A 112 -10.18 -34.16 5.87
C PHE A 112 -11.12 -33.70 4.75
N GLU A 113 -11.99 -32.77 5.06
CA GLU A 113 -12.93 -32.19 4.10
C GLU A 113 -12.93 -30.67 4.25
N ASN A 114 -12.64 -29.97 3.18
CA ASN A 114 -12.68 -28.51 3.14
C ASN A 114 -14.10 -28.06 2.75
N LEU A 115 -14.75 -27.31 3.66
CA LEU A 115 -16.10 -26.76 3.47
C LEU A 115 -15.95 -25.31 2.99
N SER A 116 -15.94 -25.13 1.67
CA SER A 116 -15.60 -23.86 1.03
C SER A 116 -16.33 -22.65 1.66
N GLY A 117 -15.55 -21.68 2.15
CA GLY A 117 -16.07 -20.46 2.78
C GLY A 117 -16.64 -20.64 4.18
N LEU A 118 -16.68 -21.87 4.72
CA LEU A 118 -17.27 -22.17 6.03
C LEU A 118 -16.24 -22.71 7.03
N GLY A 119 -15.29 -23.54 6.56
CA GLY A 119 -14.30 -24.14 7.44
C GLY A 119 -13.84 -25.51 7.00
N VAL A 120 -13.38 -26.33 7.94
CA VAL A 120 -12.90 -27.69 7.67
C VAL A 120 -13.52 -28.70 8.64
N LYS A 121 -13.68 -29.93 8.16
CA LYS A 121 -14.11 -31.07 8.96
C LYS A 121 -13.02 -32.14 8.85
N ALA A 122 -12.61 -32.69 9.99
CA ALA A 122 -11.56 -33.70 10.01
C ALA A 122 -11.84 -34.78 11.05
N ILE A 123 -11.20 -35.92 10.89
CA ILE A 123 -11.14 -36.94 11.95
C ILE A 123 -9.66 -37.07 12.31
N VAL A 124 -9.33 -36.77 13.56
CA VAL A 124 -7.97 -36.77 14.09
C VAL A 124 -7.96 -37.70 15.31
N ASP A 125 -7.14 -38.74 15.28
CA ASP A 125 -7.05 -39.75 16.34
C ASP A 125 -8.45 -40.28 16.75
N GLY A 126 -9.31 -40.55 15.74
CA GLY A 126 -10.66 -41.06 15.94
C GLY A 126 -11.68 -40.01 16.46
N LYS A 127 -11.26 -38.79 16.74
CA LYS A 127 -12.15 -37.70 17.18
C LYS A 127 -12.61 -36.87 15.99
N SER A 128 -13.91 -36.59 15.89
CA SER A 128 -14.45 -35.71 14.84
C SER A 128 -14.23 -34.26 15.23
N ILE A 129 -13.55 -33.52 14.35
CA ILE A 129 -13.18 -32.11 14.56
C ILE A 129 -13.90 -31.27 13.52
N LEU A 130 -14.53 -30.19 13.94
CA LEU A 130 -15.14 -29.19 13.06
C LEU A 130 -14.54 -27.82 13.39
N ILE A 131 -13.93 -27.18 12.41
CA ILE A 131 -13.24 -25.89 12.55
C ILE A 131 -13.85 -24.91 11.55
N GLY A 132 -14.28 -23.74 11.97
CA GLY A 132 -14.82 -22.77 11.02
C GLY A 132 -15.64 -21.66 11.67
N THR A 133 -16.50 -21.07 10.87
CA THR A 133 -17.29 -19.88 11.26
C THR A 133 -18.40 -20.24 12.25
N THR A 134 -18.90 -19.22 12.97
CA THR A 134 -20.09 -19.38 13.84
C THR A 134 -21.30 -19.90 13.05
N LYS A 135 -21.40 -19.55 11.77
CA LYS A 135 -22.46 -20.05 10.90
C LYS A 135 -22.34 -21.57 10.75
N LEU A 136 -21.14 -22.09 10.48
CA LEU A 136 -20.91 -23.56 10.35
C LEU A 136 -21.34 -24.28 11.64
N MET A 137 -21.04 -23.71 12.82
CA MET A 137 -21.42 -24.33 14.09
C MET A 137 -22.94 -24.38 14.23
N LYS A 138 -23.64 -23.29 13.92
CA LYS A 138 -25.11 -23.21 13.96
C LYS A 138 -25.75 -24.22 12.97
N ASP A 139 -25.25 -24.24 11.74
CA ASP A 139 -25.76 -25.15 10.69
C ASP A 139 -25.54 -26.62 11.06
N SER A 140 -24.52 -26.89 11.88
CA SER A 140 -24.20 -28.24 12.38
C SER A 140 -24.87 -28.56 13.72
N ASN A 141 -25.76 -27.69 14.21
CA ASN A 141 -26.45 -27.81 15.49
C ASN A 141 -25.51 -27.95 16.71
N ILE A 142 -24.36 -27.27 16.65
CA ILE A 142 -23.40 -27.24 17.76
C ILE A 142 -23.70 -26.04 18.64
N ALA A 143 -24.12 -26.31 19.89
CA ALA A 143 -24.38 -25.25 20.87
C ALA A 143 -23.05 -24.67 21.37
N LEU A 144 -22.87 -23.36 21.27
CA LEU A 144 -21.66 -22.68 21.69
C LEU A 144 -21.61 -22.43 23.21
N GLY A 145 -22.80 -22.41 23.86
CA GLY A 145 -22.84 -22.28 25.33
C GLY A 145 -22.10 -21.07 25.87
N THR A 146 -21.24 -21.30 26.87
CA THR A 146 -20.42 -20.26 27.49
C THR A 146 -19.40 -19.63 26.50
N LEU A 147 -19.06 -20.34 25.43
CA LEU A 147 -18.13 -19.81 24.42
C LEU A 147 -18.72 -18.65 23.61
N GLU A 148 -20.06 -18.51 23.54
CA GLU A 148 -20.68 -17.43 22.78
C GLU A 148 -20.30 -16.05 23.36
N GLN A 149 -20.20 -15.95 24.68
CA GLN A 149 -19.72 -14.72 25.33
C GLN A 149 -18.26 -14.44 24.95
N LYS A 150 -17.41 -15.47 24.98
CA LYS A 150 -16.00 -15.34 24.61
C LYS A 150 -15.81 -14.94 23.13
N ILE A 151 -16.64 -15.49 22.25
CA ILE A 151 -16.66 -15.09 20.83
C ILE A 151 -16.91 -13.58 20.71
N ASN A 152 -17.92 -13.06 21.42
CA ASN A 152 -18.24 -11.64 21.39
C ASN A 152 -17.09 -10.78 21.94
N GLU A 153 -16.47 -11.20 23.06
CA GLU A 153 -15.31 -10.50 23.64
C GLU A 153 -14.15 -10.41 22.65
N PHE A 154 -13.85 -11.49 21.94
CA PHE A 154 -12.75 -11.54 20.95
C PHE A 154 -13.08 -10.63 19.75
N LEU A 155 -14.31 -10.68 19.26
CA LEU A 155 -14.77 -9.80 18.16
C LEU A 155 -14.67 -8.32 18.55
N GLU A 156 -15.04 -7.98 19.80
CA GLU A 156 -14.93 -6.60 20.32
C GLU A 156 -13.47 -6.12 20.37
N ARG A 157 -12.51 -7.03 20.46
CA ARG A 157 -11.07 -6.70 20.44
C ARG A 157 -10.52 -6.64 19.01
N GLY A 158 -11.36 -6.92 18.01
CA GLY A 158 -10.96 -6.90 16.59
C GLY A 158 -10.26 -8.17 16.13
N GLU A 159 -10.47 -9.28 16.84
CA GLU A 159 -9.85 -10.57 16.50
C GLU A 159 -10.68 -11.28 15.43
N THR A 160 -10.03 -12.06 14.60
CA THR A 160 -10.66 -13.01 13.68
C THR A 160 -10.80 -14.33 14.42
N ILE A 161 -11.99 -14.98 14.35
CA ILE A 161 -12.28 -16.16 15.17
C ILE A 161 -12.34 -17.43 14.34
N UNK A 162 -11.76 -18.58 14.83
CA UNK A 162 -11.91 -19.93 14.34
C UNK A 162 -12.54 -20.75 15.45
N UNK A 163 -13.62 -21.50 15.35
CA UNK A 163 -14.38 -22.20 16.34
C UNK A 163 -14.08 -23.68 16.35
N UNK A 164 -14.24 -24.46 17.16
CA UNK A 164 -14.09 -25.68 17.76
C UNK A 164 -13.61 -25.55 19.14
N UNK A 165 -12.82 -24.84 19.56
CA UNK A 165 -12.32 -24.08 20.56
C UNK A 165 -12.53 -22.76 20.04
N VAL A 166 -12.57 -21.83 20.75
CA VAL A 166 -12.60 -20.49 20.22
C VAL A 166 -11.17 -19.97 20.21
N ILE A 167 -10.62 -19.76 19.07
CA ILE A 167 -9.26 -19.22 18.90
C ILE A 167 -9.40 -17.80 18.34
N GLY A 168 -8.96 -16.82 19.12
CA GLY A 168 -8.82 -15.43 18.67
C GLY A 168 -7.48 -15.27 17.94
N ALA A 169 -7.50 -14.64 16.80
CA ALA A 169 -6.29 -14.34 16.05
C ALA A 169 -6.36 -12.92 15.50
N GLN A 170 -5.24 -12.22 15.54
CA GLN A 170 -5.15 -10.86 15.05
C GLN A 170 -3.92 -10.72 14.15
N ASP A 171 -4.10 -10.00 13.05
CA ASP A 171 -2.99 -9.64 12.18
C ASP A 171 -2.40 -8.32 12.73
N PRO A 172 -1.18 -8.34 13.27
CA PRO A 172 -0.62 -7.16 13.95
C PRO A 172 -0.54 -5.93 13.04
N ILE A 173 -0.96 -4.81 13.57
CA ILE A 173 -0.82 -3.50 12.88
C ILE A 173 0.67 -3.17 12.82
N LYS A 174 1.13 -2.77 11.62
CA LYS A 174 2.55 -2.38 11.44
C LYS A 174 2.91 -1.17 12.30
N PRO A 175 4.12 -1.13 12.87
CA PRO A 175 4.51 -0.07 13.81
C PRO A 175 4.29 1.36 13.27
N ASN A 176 4.48 1.56 11.97
CA ASN A 176 4.39 2.88 11.36
C ASN A 176 3.02 3.21 10.75
N ALA A 177 2.03 2.32 10.85
CA ALA A 177 0.73 2.51 10.18
C ALA A 177 0.00 3.76 10.70
N VAL A 178 -0.07 3.93 12.02
CA VAL A 178 -0.72 5.09 12.65
C VAL A 178 -0.05 6.39 12.20
N LYS A 179 1.28 6.45 12.33
CA LYS A 179 2.07 7.63 11.94
C LYS A 179 1.88 7.96 10.45
N ALA A 180 1.86 6.93 9.59
CA ALA A 180 1.66 7.11 8.15
C ALA A 180 0.29 7.73 7.86
N VAL A 181 -0.78 7.19 8.45
CA VAL A 181 -2.15 7.71 8.27
C VAL A 181 -2.27 9.14 8.76
N GLU A 182 -1.77 9.44 9.97
CA GLU A 182 -1.79 10.80 10.53
C GLU A 182 -1.11 11.80 9.59
N ARG A 183 0.07 11.47 9.11
CA ARG A 183 0.84 12.36 8.23
C ARG A 183 0.20 12.54 6.85
N LEU A 184 -0.38 11.47 6.29
CA LEU A 184 -1.10 11.55 5.01
C LEU A 184 -2.35 12.43 5.14
N LYS A 185 -3.10 12.30 6.25
CA LYS A 185 -4.26 13.16 6.55
C LYS A 185 -3.83 14.63 6.72
N ALA A 186 -2.67 14.88 7.34
CA ALA A 186 -2.11 16.23 7.49
C ALA A 186 -1.77 16.88 6.14
N LEU A 187 -1.53 16.08 5.09
CA LEU A 187 -1.35 16.58 3.72
C LEU A 187 -2.68 16.86 2.99
N GLY A 188 -3.82 16.70 3.68
CA GLY A 188 -5.16 16.88 3.12
C GLY A 188 -5.63 15.70 2.27
N ILE A 189 -5.01 14.53 2.44
CA ILE A 189 -5.38 13.33 1.67
C ILE A 189 -6.43 12.54 2.47
N GLU A 190 -7.53 12.22 1.83
CA GLU A 190 -8.56 11.34 2.42
C GLU A 190 -8.07 9.90 2.43
N ILE A 191 -8.27 9.21 3.56
CA ILE A 191 -7.83 7.82 3.71
C ILE A 191 -9.07 6.93 3.93
N ALA A 192 -9.14 5.86 3.13
CA ALA A 192 -10.12 4.80 3.29
C ALA A 192 -9.40 3.46 3.47
N MET A 193 -9.94 2.59 4.29
CA MET A 193 -9.45 1.21 4.43
C MET A 193 -10.40 0.26 3.73
N ILE A 194 -9.86 -0.77 3.06
CA ILE A 194 -10.65 -1.82 2.43
C ILE A 194 -10.17 -3.19 2.92
N THR A 195 -11.12 -4.09 3.19
CA THR A 195 -10.80 -5.43 3.70
C THR A 195 -11.94 -6.41 3.46
N GLY A 196 -11.62 -7.70 3.40
CA GLY A 196 -12.59 -8.79 3.39
C GLY A 196 -13.08 -9.17 4.79
N ASP A 197 -12.51 -8.61 5.85
CA ASP A 197 -12.91 -8.90 7.24
C ASP A 197 -14.35 -8.45 7.50
N ASN A 198 -14.97 -9.06 8.53
CA ASN A 198 -16.28 -8.62 9.01
C ASN A 198 -16.22 -7.16 9.50
N LYS A 199 -17.35 -6.51 9.47
CA LYS A 199 -17.46 -5.08 9.76
C LYS A 199 -16.89 -4.70 11.13
N MET A 200 -17.17 -5.47 12.17
CA MET A 200 -16.74 -5.18 13.55
C MET A 200 -15.20 -5.17 13.67
N THR A 201 -14.56 -6.22 13.15
CA THR A 201 -13.09 -6.32 13.13
C THR A 201 -12.47 -5.18 12.32
N ALA A 202 -13.02 -4.88 11.14
CA ALA A 202 -12.53 -3.82 10.26
C ALA A 202 -12.61 -2.45 10.94
N GLU A 203 -13.76 -2.10 11.54
CA GLU A 203 -13.96 -0.83 12.23
C GLU A 203 -13.02 -0.70 13.44
N LYS A 204 -12.77 -1.79 14.16
CA LYS A 204 -11.85 -1.80 15.30
C LYS A 204 -10.42 -1.48 14.87
N VAL A 205 -9.92 -2.16 13.83
CA VAL A 205 -8.58 -1.92 13.29
C VAL A 205 -8.47 -0.49 12.75
N ALA A 206 -9.46 -0.04 11.98
CA ALA A 206 -9.49 1.31 11.41
C ALA A 206 -9.43 2.39 12.51
N SER A 207 -10.21 2.19 13.57
CA SER A 207 -10.22 3.10 14.74
C SER A 207 -8.84 3.20 15.39
N GLN A 208 -8.14 2.07 15.55
CA GLN A 208 -6.79 2.03 16.14
C GLN A 208 -5.77 2.80 15.28
N ILE A 209 -5.97 2.81 13.95
CA ILE A 209 -5.06 3.47 13.00
C ILE A 209 -5.51 4.91 12.72
N GLY A 210 -6.73 5.28 13.13
CA GLY A 210 -7.28 6.61 12.91
C GLY A 210 -7.93 6.79 11.54
N ILE A 211 -8.45 5.71 10.93
CA ILE A 211 -9.16 5.75 9.64
C ILE A 211 -10.67 5.73 9.89
N GLU A 212 -11.39 6.69 9.32
CA GLU A 212 -12.84 6.84 9.51
C GLU A 212 -13.66 6.14 8.42
N ARG A 213 -13.14 6.09 7.19
CA ARG A 213 -13.87 5.52 6.06
C ARG A 213 -13.42 4.05 5.86
N VAL A 214 -14.36 3.12 6.06
CA VAL A 214 -14.07 1.67 6.03
C VAL A 214 -14.99 0.98 5.04
N PHE A 215 -14.41 0.15 4.19
CA PHE A 215 -15.11 -0.77 3.30
C PHE A 215 -14.80 -2.20 3.78
N ALA A 216 -15.72 -2.77 4.55
CA ALA A 216 -15.61 -4.10 5.13
C ALA A 216 -16.38 -5.14 4.30
N GLU A 217 -16.08 -6.42 4.52
CA GLU A 217 -16.76 -7.56 3.87
C GLU A 217 -16.68 -7.50 2.33
N VAL A 218 -15.58 -6.94 1.81
CA VAL A 218 -15.38 -6.75 0.36
C VAL A 218 -14.67 -7.97 -0.24
N MET A 219 -15.31 -8.59 -1.21
CA MET A 219 -14.69 -9.70 -1.95
C MET A 219 -13.53 -9.16 -2.81
N PRO A 220 -12.46 -9.96 -3.01
CA PRO A 220 -11.33 -9.50 -3.82
C PRO A 220 -11.72 -8.96 -5.21
N ALA A 221 -12.69 -9.61 -5.87
CA ALA A 221 -13.18 -9.18 -7.19
C ALA A 221 -13.87 -7.82 -7.17
N ASP A 222 -14.41 -7.42 -6.03
CA ASP A 222 -15.20 -6.18 -5.90
C ASP A 222 -14.37 -4.97 -5.46
N LYS A 223 -13.13 -5.16 -5.01
CA LYS A 223 -12.27 -4.07 -4.52
C LYS A 223 -12.15 -2.92 -5.55
N ALA A 224 -12.03 -3.25 -6.83
CA ALA A 224 -11.94 -2.25 -7.91
C ALA A 224 -13.17 -1.33 -7.95
N SER A 225 -14.36 -1.84 -7.63
CA SER A 225 -15.59 -1.05 -7.64
C SER A 225 -15.60 0.03 -6.56
N TYR A 226 -14.97 -0.24 -5.42
CA TYR A 226 -14.85 0.73 -4.31
C TYR A 226 -13.84 1.84 -4.64
N VAL A 227 -12.75 1.49 -5.33
CA VAL A 227 -11.81 2.50 -5.86
C VAL A 227 -12.54 3.42 -6.85
N LYS A 228 -13.27 2.81 -7.79
CA LYS A 228 -14.07 3.55 -8.78
C LYS A 228 -15.09 4.51 -8.14
N LYS A 229 -15.65 4.12 -6.99
CA LYS A 229 -16.61 4.95 -6.25
C LYS A 229 -15.96 6.27 -5.77
N LEU A 230 -14.75 6.22 -5.23
CA LEU A 230 -14.02 7.44 -4.84
C LEU A 230 -13.66 8.30 -6.06
N GLN A 231 -13.28 7.67 -7.16
CA GLN A 231 -13.01 8.39 -8.42
C GLN A 231 -14.28 9.13 -8.92
N GLN A 232 -15.45 8.50 -8.78
CA GLN A 232 -16.74 9.11 -9.15
C GLN A 232 -17.13 10.29 -8.23
N GLU A 233 -16.55 10.34 -7.01
CA GLU A 233 -16.68 11.50 -6.12
C GLU A 233 -15.77 12.68 -6.56
N GLY A 234 -15.06 12.53 -7.68
CA GLY A 234 -14.19 13.56 -8.26
C GLY A 234 -12.80 13.59 -7.63
N LYS A 235 -12.38 12.54 -6.94
CA LYS A 235 -11.07 12.48 -6.26
C LYS A 235 -10.05 11.71 -7.07
N PHE A 236 -8.85 12.27 -7.19
CA PHE A 236 -7.71 11.58 -7.80
C PHE A 236 -7.23 10.53 -6.78
N THR A 237 -7.50 9.27 -7.08
CA THR A 237 -7.47 8.18 -6.10
C THR A 237 -6.31 7.21 -6.32
N ALA A 238 -5.55 6.95 -5.26
CA ALA A 238 -4.56 5.87 -5.24
C ALA A 238 -5.14 4.63 -4.55
N MET A 239 -4.71 3.45 -4.99
CA MET A 239 -4.91 2.18 -4.28
C MET A 239 -3.57 1.66 -3.83
N VAL A 240 -3.47 1.23 -2.57
CA VAL A 240 -2.26 0.62 -2.01
C VAL A 240 -2.60 -0.79 -1.54
N GLY A 241 -1.85 -1.78 -2.01
CA GLY A 241 -2.05 -3.17 -1.65
C GLY A 241 -0.80 -4.01 -1.90
N ASP A 242 -0.85 -5.30 -1.55
CA ASP A 242 0.28 -6.22 -1.72
C ASP A 242 0.44 -6.72 -3.18
N GLY A 243 -0.55 -6.48 -4.01
CA GLY A 243 -0.52 -6.78 -5.44
C GLY A 243 -1.04 -8.15 -5.83
N VAL A 244 -1.13 -9.11 -4.93
CA VAL A 244 -1.58 -10.48 -5.27
C VAL A 244 -3.10 -10.52 -5.46
N ASN A 245 -3.82 -10.05 -4.45
CA ASN A 245 -5.29 -10.05 -4.47
C ASN A 245 -5.86 -8.71 -4.93
N ASP A 246 -5.02 -7.69 -5.02
CA ASP A 246 -5.42 -6.31 -5.27
C ASP A 246 -5.15 -5.84 -6.71
N ALA A 247 -4.60 -6.71 -7.58
CA ALA A 247 -4.21 -6.32 -8.93
C ALA A 247 -5.33 -5.60 -9.71
N PRO A 248 -6.59 -6.07 -9.70
CA PRO A 248 -7.66 -5.32 -10.39
C PRO A 248 -7.94 -3.94 -9.78
N ALA A 249 -7.81 -3.80 -8.45
CA ALA A 249 -8.03 -2.53 -7.76
C ALA A 249 -6.87 -1.56 -8.00
N LEU A 250 -5.62 -2.08 -8.01
CA LEU A 250 -4.42 -1.31 -8.36
C LEU A 250 -4.52 -0.76 -9.79
N ALA A 251 -4.98 -1.60 -10.73
CA ALA A 251 -5.16 -1.21 -12.13
C ALA A 251 -6.30 -0.20 -12.32
N GLN A 252 -7.36 -0.28 -11.49
CA GLN A 252 -8.50 0.65 -11.56
C GLN A 252 -8.14 2.05 -11.06
N ALA A 253 -7.26 2.16 -10.07
CA ALA A 253 -6.91 3.44 -9.45
C ALA A 253 -6.20 4.38 -10.43
N ASP A 254 -6.22 5.68 -10.17
CA ASP A 254 -5.42 6.66 -10.93
C ASP A 254 -3.92 6.41 -10.67
N VAL A 255 -3.59 5.88 -9.48
CA VAL A 255 -2.24 5.43 -9.14
C VAL A 255 -2.34 4.12 -8.34
N GLY A 256 -1.83 3.04 -8.90
CA GLY A 256 -1.64 1.79 -8.15
C GLY A 256 -0.28 1.79 -7.47
N ILE A 257 -0.25 1.53 -6.16
CA ILE A 257 0.97 1.46 -5.35
C ILE A 257 1.06 0.07 -4.72
N ALA A 258 2.05 -0.72 -5.12
CA ALA A 258 2.32 -2.02 -4.50
C ALA A 258 3.27 -1.82 -3.32
N ILE A 259 2.96 -2.43 -2.17
CA ILE A 259 3.79 -2.32 -0.95
C ILE A 259 4.29 -3.71 -0.52
N GLY A 260 5.56 -3.78 -0.12
CA GLY A 260 6.20 -5.04 0.25
C GLY A 260 6.29 -6.00 -0.93
N ALA A 261 6.37 -5.46 -2.14
CA ALA A 261 6.19 -6.21 -3.37
C ALA A 261 7.31 -7.21 -3.62
N GLY A 262 7.01 -8.46 -3.34
CA GLY A 262 7.86 -9.59 -3.68
C GLY A 262 7.33 -10.41 -4.85
N THR A 263 6.25 -9.99 -5.50
CA THR A 263 5.63 -10.74 -6.60
C THR A 263 5.74 -10.00 -7.93
N ASP A 264 5.95 -10.74 -9.00
CA ASP A 264 6.03 -10.20 -10.36
C ASP A 264 4.72 -9.50 -10.75
N VAL A 265 3.58 -10.05 -10.32
CA VAL A 265 2.24 -9.47 -10.61
C VAL A 265 2.11 -8.06 -10.05
N ALA A 266 2.58 -7.84 -8.82
CA ALA A 266 2.56 -6.52 -8.18
C ALA A 266 3.41 -5.53 -8.96
N ILE A 267 4.61 -5.95 -9.36
CA ILE A 267 5.57 -5.12 -10.11
C ILE A 267 4.99 -4.73 -11.49
N GLU A 268 4.33 -5.67 -12.16
CA GLU A 268 3.76 -5.42 -13.49
C GLU A 268 2.54 -4.49 -13.43
N THR A 269 1.69 -4.64 -12.42
CA THR A 269 0.40 -3.94 -12.34
C THR A 269 0.52 -2.53 -11.75
N ALA A 270 1.39 -2.34 -10.76
CA ALA A 270 1.47 -1.07 -10.04
C ALA A 270 2.26 0.00 -10.80
N ASN A 271 1.88 1.26 -10.58
CA ASN A 271 2.61 2.44 -11.08
C ASN A 271 3.82 2.75 -10.20
N VAL A 272 3.69 2.48 -8.88
CA VAL A 272 4.76 2.67 -7.87
C VAL A 272 4.92 1.37 -7.11
N VAL A 273 6.16 0.97 -6.87
CA VAL A 273 6.49 -0.23 -6.07
C VAL A 273 7.34 0.20 -4.88
N LEU A 274 6.80 -0.06 -3.69
CA LEU A 274 7.50 0.15 -2.41
C LEU A 274 8.09 -1.19 -2.00
N MET A 275 9.40 -1.31 -2.12
CA MET A 275 10.11 -2.59 -1.89
C MET A 275 10.07 -3.03 -0.43
N LYS A 276 9.99 -2.07 0.49
CA LYS A 276 9.82 -2.34 1.91
C LYS A 276 8.34 -2.39 2.24
N SER A 277 8.01 -3.15 3.27
CA SER A 277 6.63 -3.28 3.76
C SER A 277 6.34 -2.24 4.85
N ASP A 278 6.75 -0.97 4.63
CA ASP A 278 6.58 0.14 5.58
C ASP A 278 5.56 1.15 5.06
N PRO A 279 4.41 1.35 5.75
CA PRO A 279 3.40 2.33 5.31
C PRO A 279 3.94 3.76 5.17
N LEU A 280 5.01 4.14 5.87
CA LEU A 280 5.63 5.47 5.71
C LEU A 280 6.23 5.67 4.32
N ASP A 281 6.55 4.60 3.60
CA ASP A 281 7.08 4.72 2.23
C ASP A 281 6.03 5.28 1.26
N ILE A 282 4.73 5.17 1.57
CA ILE A 282 3.66 5.84 0.81
C ILE A 282 3.87 7.36 0.90
N LEU A 283 4.07 7.86 2.12
CA LEU A 283 4.31 9.29 2.37
C LEU A 283 5.61 9.75 1.70
N ARG A 284 6.67 8.92 1.78
CA ARG A 284 7.96 9.20 1.12
C ARG A 284 7.80 9.32 -0.40
N ALA A 285 7.03 8.40 -1.01
CA ALA A 285 6.77 8.42 -2.46
C ALA A 285 6.03 9.70 -2.88
N ILE A 286 5.01 10.10 -2.13
CA ILE A 286 4.22 11.32 -2.40
C ILE A 286 5.11 12.57 -2.23
N THR A 287 5.89 12.65 -1.15
CA THR A 287 6.79 13.77 -0.87
C THR A 287 7.83 13.93 -1.98
N LEU A 288 8.46 12.82 -2.35
CA LEU A 288 9.45 12.78 -3.44
C LEU A 288 8.86 13.21 -4.77
N SER A 289 7.67 12.69 -5.10
CA SER A 289 6.98 13.01 -6.36
C SER A 289 6.61 14.49 -6.42
N LYS A 290 6.03 15.04 -5.36
CA LYS A 290 5.69 16.48 -5.27
C LYS A 290 6.94 17.35 -5.44
N ALA A 291 8.04 16.98 -4.79
CA ALA A 291 9.31 17.72 -4.89
C ALA A 291 9.90 17.64 -6.31
N THR A 292 9.88 16.45 -6.90
CA THR A 292 10.41 16.25 -8.28
C THR A 292 9.59 17.05 -9.31
N VAL A 293 8.25 16.98 -9.23
CA VAL A 293 7.36 17.73 -10.13
C VAL A 293 7.57 19.22 -9.95
N ARG A 294 7.75 19.71 -8.72
CA ARG A 294 8.05 21.12 -8.45
C ARG A 294 9.35 21.55 -9.15
N LYS A 295 10.39 20.72 -9.08
CA LYS A 295 11.67 20.99 -9.76
C LYS A 295 11.53 20.97 -11.28
N MET A 296 10.74 20.02 -11.80
CA MET A 296 10.42 19.98 -13.24
C MET A 296 9.78 21.30 -13.71
N LYS A 297 8.77 21.77 -12.97
CA LYS A 297 8.07 23.03 -13.29
C LYS A 297 9.01 24.24 -13.18
N GLN A 298 9.86 24.28 -12.16
CA GLN A 298 10.87 25.35 -12.00
C GLN A 298 11.85 25.35 -13.18
N ASN A 299 12.33 24.16 -13.56
CA ASN A 299 13.28 24.05 -14.69
C ASN A 299 12.62 24.50 -16.00
N LEU A 300 11.38 24.10 -16.22
CA LEU A 300 10.64 24.52 -17.41
C LEU A 300 10.42 26.05 -17.44
N PHE A 301 10.07 26.62 -16.29
CA PHE A 301 9.91 28.07 -16.16
C PHE A 301 11.22 28.82 -16.51
N TRP A 302 12.34 28.41 -15.92
CA TRP A 302 13.64 29.07 -16.20
C TRP A 302 14.05 28.93 -17.68
N ALA A 303 13.83 27.75 -18.26
CA ALA A 303 14.11 27.50 -19.68
C ALA A 303 13.22 28.36 -20.59
N SER A 304 11.95 28.52 -20.23
CA SER A 304 10.99 29.30 -21.03
C SER A 304 11.25 30.81 -20.94
N ILE A 305 11.49 31.31 -19.73
CA ILE A 305 11.69 32.77 -19.55
C ILE A 305 12.94 33.27 -20.28
N TYR A 306 14.00 32.43 -20.28
CA TYR A 306 15.21 32.75 -21.05
C TYR A 306 14.85 32.91 -22.54
N ASN A 307 14.11 31.98 -23.11
CA ASN A 307 13.74 32.02 -24.52
C ASN A 307 12.81 33.21 -24.83
N ILE A 308 11.83 33.50 -23.95
CA ILE A 308 10.90 34.62 -24.10
C ILE A 308 11.64 35.96 -24.14
N LEU A 309 12.72 36.09 -23.35
CA LEU A 309 13.50 37.34 -23.30
C LEU A 309 14.56 37.40 -24.42
N ALA A 310 15.27 36.30 -24.65
CA ALA A 310 16.41 36.31 -25.59
C ALA A 310 15.99 36.32 -27.06
N ILE A 311 14.90 35.63 -27.44
CA ILE A 311 14.49 35.53 -28.85
C ILE A 311 14.09 36.89 -29.43
N PRO A 312 13.25 37.72 -28.78
CA PRO A 312 12.93 39.05 -29.32
C PRO A 312 14.18 39.95 -29.43
N VAL A 313 15.09 39.90 -28.41
CA VAL A 313 16.32 40.71 -28.46
C VAL A 313 17.22 40.27 -29.58
N ALA A 314 17.35 38.94 -29.79
CA ALA A 314 18.13 38.38 -30.94
C ALA A 314 17.45 38.74 -32.28
N GLY A 315 16.11 38.81 -32.31
CA GLY A 315 15.32 39.24 -33.49
C GLY A 315 15.38 40.75 -33.76
N GLY A 316 16.10 41.51 -32.89
CA GLY A 316 16.35 42.92 -33.13
C GLY A 316 15.28 43.87 -32.61
N ILE A 317 14.38 43.41 -31.69
CA ILE A 317 13.30 44.26 -31.15
C ILE A 317 13.81 45.56 -30.50
N LEU A 318 15.03 45.52 -29.95
CA LEU A 318 15.67 46.66 -29.29
C LEU A 318 16.53 47.50 -30.25
N TYR A 319 16.76 47.03 -31.47
CA TYR A 319 17.65 47.68 -32.41
C TYR A 319 17.16 49.07 -32.86
N PRO A 320 15.85 49.25 -33.24
CA PRO A 320 15.38 50.56 -33.72
C PRO A 320 15.47 51.67 -32.66
N SER A 321 15.26 51.34 -31.37
CA SER A 321 15.19 52.31 -30.28
C SER A 321 16.52 52.53 -29.52
N PHE A 322 17.34 51.47 -29.46
CA PHE A 322 18.54 51.46 -28.60
C PHE A 322 19.80 51.05 -29.32
N GLY A 323 19.72 50.61 -30.59
CA GLY A 323 20.87 50.10 -31.34
C GLY A 323 21.43 48.78 -30.82
N ILE A 324 20.62 48.07 -29.97
CA ILE A 324 21.05 46.83 -29.30
C ILE A 324 20.61 45.64 -30.11
N MET A 325 21.55 44.76 -30.45
CA MET A 325 21.32 43.47 -31.09
C MET A 325 22.12 42.40 -30.35
N LEU A 326 21.51 41.27 -30.07
CA LEU A 326 22.18 40.16 -29.39
C LEU A 326 23.11 39.45 -30.39
N ARG A 327 24.39 39.53 -30.17
CA ARG A 327 25.38 38.82 -31.00
C ARG A 327 25.32 37.33 -30.75
N PRO A 328 25.56 36.47 -31.75
CA PRO A 328 25.49 35.01 -31.59
C PRO A 328 26.31 34.46 -30.43
N GLU A 329 27.45 35.07 -30.14
CA GLU A 329 28.33 34.63 -29.04
C GLU A 329 27.65 34.78 -27.68
N PHE A 330 26.94 35.89 -27.45
CA PHE A 330 26.21 36.14 -26.22
C PHE A 330 24.98 35.23 -26.12
N ALA A 331 24.33 34.95 -27.24
CA ALA A 331 23.20 34.00 -27.25
C ALA A 331 23.66 32.60 -26.83
N ALA A 332 24.79 32.13 -27.33
CA ALA A 332 25.39 30.84 -26.98
C ALA A 332 25.78 30.80 -25.50
N LEU A 333 26.38 31.89 -24.99
CA LEU A 333 26.75 32.00 -23.57
C LEU A 333 25.52 31.92 -22.66
N LEU A 334 24.43 32.66 -22.96
CA LEU A 334 23.21 32.67 -22.19
C LEU A 334 22.52 31.28 -22.20
N MET A 335 22.59 30.56 -23.33
CA MET A 335 22.07 29.20 -23.44
C MET A 335 22.85 28.24 -22.52
N SER A 336 24.20 28.40 -22.48
CA SER A 336 25.05 27.59 -21.58
C SER A 336 24.74 27.86 -20.11
N ILE A 337 24.55 29.14 -19.74
CA ILE A 337 24.16 29.55 -18.37
C ILE A 337 22.80 28.94 -18.00
N SER A 338 21.82 28.98 -18.91
CA SER A 338 20.50 28.39 -18.68
C SER A 338 20.61 26.89 -18.38
N SER A 339 21.44 26.17 -19.14
CA SER A 339 21.66 24.73 -18.93
C SER A 339 22.29 24.45 -17.55
N ILE A 340 23.26 25.28 -17.13
CA ILE A 340 23.88 25.15 -15.80
C ILE A 340 22.84 25.41 -14.70
N ILE A 341 21.98 26.42 -14.84
CA ILE A 341 20.93 26.73 -13.88
C ILE A 341 19.96 25.52 -13.73
N VAL A 342 19.52 24.96 -14.86
CA VAL A 342 18.62 23.79 -14.88
C VAL A 342 19.26 22.58 -14.19
N ALA A 343 20.53 22.29 -14.51
CA ALA A 343 21.25 21.17 -13.93
C ALA A 343 21.44 21.36 -12.41
N THR A 344 21.86 22.55 -12.00
CA THR A 344 22.06 22.88 -10.58
C THR A 344 20.73 22.75 -9.81
N ASN A 345 19.64 23.30 -10.36
CA ASN A 345 18.32 23.22 -9.72
C ASN A 345 17.87 21.75 -9.57
N ALA A 346 18.13 20.90 -10.58
CA ALA A 346 17.81 19.47 -10.50
C ALA A 346 18.62 18.78 -9.38
N VAL A 347 19.93 19.08 -9.28
CA VAL A 347 20.78 18.50 -8.21
C VAL A 347 20.30 18.94 -6.82
N LEU A 348 19.77 20.16 -6.67
CA LEU A 348 19.22 20.64 -5.40
C LEU A 348 18.04 19.78 -4.91
N LEU A 349 17.43 18.96 -5.77
CA LEU A 349 16.42 17.99 -5.36
C LEU A 349 16.98 17.01 -4.31
N LYS A 350 18.26 16.73 -4.31
CA LYS A 350 18.91 15.88 -3.31
C LYS A 350 18.69 16.39 -1.86
N ARG A 351 18.38 17.68 -1.67
CA ARG A 351 18.08 18.22 -0.34
C ARG A 351 16.81 17.61 0.27
N VAL A 352 15.89 17.14 -0.59
CA VAL A 352 14.67 16.45 -0.15
C VAL A 352 14.99 15.12 0.55
N GLU A 353 16.16 14.55 0.33
CA GLU A 353 16.61 13.33 1.00
C GLU A 353 16.54 13.46 2.52
N LYS A 354 16.86 14.64 3.06
CA LYS A 354 16.76 14.89 4.51
C LYS A 354 15.31 14.73 5.00
N ASP A 355 14.36 15.25 4.21
CA ASP A 355 12.93 15.14 4.55
C ASP A 355 12.48 13.68 4.51
N LEU A 356 12.95 12.90 3.51
CA LEU A 356 12.62 11.48 3.38
C LEU A 356 13.15 10.64 4.55
N ILE A 357 14.30 11.00 5.09
CA ILE A 357 14.91 10.32 6.23
C ILE A 357 14.15 10.64 7.53
N THR A 358 13.64 11.86 7.67
CA THR A 358 12.93 12.28 8.89
C THR A 358 11.45 11.84 8.91
N ILE A 359 10.92 11.36 7.80
CA ILE A 359 9.59 10.73 7.74
C ILE A 359 9.61 9.41 8.50
#